data_0d97816c38fedb7bd13cf0fabad75697
#
_entry.id   0d97816c38fedb7bd13cf0fabad75697
#
_cell.length_a   1.000
_cell.length_b   1.000
_cell.length_c   1.000
_cell.angle_alpha   90.00
_cell.angle_beta   90.00
_cell.angle_gamma   90.00
#
_symmetry.space_group_name_H-M   'P 1'
#
loop_
_entity.id
_entity.type
_entity.pdbx_description
1 polymer ?
#
loop_
_entity_poly.entity_id
_entity_poly.type
_entity_poly.pdbx_seq_one_letter_code
_entity_poly.pdbx_strand_id
1 'polypeptide(L)'
;MTRIPCAGTALACVVTLVAGLGPALAADQVPNLKGKWAGKTHTIVAGVAPHWPSNRGTFDKPGLFEKDLVIEVTNQEGRRFWGKQTFSGGGEQTSEPMIGELTGKDNKTVVLVDTDGFLDGQLVNNTMTFCYKQAGGRTESSVVSCSELKRTP
;
A
#
# COMPACT_ATOMS: atom_id res chain seq x y z
N MET A 1 -42.34 -81.23 -23.74
CA MET A 1 -42.61 -79.88 -23.30
C MET A 1 -41.37 -79.42 -22.53
N THR A 2 -40.48 -78.75 -23.22
CA THR A 2 -39.17 -78.31 -22.65
C THR A 2 -39.18 -76.81 -22.54
N ARG A 3 -39.02 -76.25 -21.31
CA ARG A 3 -38.96 -74.82 -21.06
C ARG A 3 -37.49 -74.34 -21.04
N ILE A 4 -37.17 -73.32 -21.83
CA ILE A 4 -35.89 -72.69 -21.88
C ILE A 4 -35.94 -71.45 -20.94
N PRO A 5 -34.97 -71.27 -20.02
CA PRO A 5 -34.90 -70.01 -19.22
C PRO A 5 -34.14 -68.93 -19.98
N CYS A 6 -34.75 -67.74 -20.11
CA CYS A 6 -34.07 -66.53 -20.57
C CYS A 6 -33.23 -65.97 -19.47
N ALA A 7 -31.92 -65.91 -19.66
CA ALA A 7 -30.98 -65.12 -18.80
C ALA A 7 -30.97 -63.68 -19.26
N GLY A 8 -31.47 -62.78 -18.40
CA GLY A 8 -31.42 -61.37 -18.61
C GLY A 8 -30.11 -60.78 -18.06
N THR A 9 -29.27 -60.29 -18.96
CA THR A 9 -28.01 -59.54 -18.58
C THR A 9 -28.33 -58.12 -18.27
N ALA A 10 -28.22 -57.70 -16.98
CA ALA A 10 -28.37 -56.36 -16.58
C ALA A 10 -27.04 -55.61 -16.84
N LEU A 11 -27.08 -54.63 -17.74
CA LEU A 11 -25.97 -53.73 -18.05
C LEU A 11 -25.98 -52.56 -17.06
N ALA A 12 -25.05 -52.57 -16.08
CA ALA A 12 -24.89 -51.47 -15.12
C ALA A 12 -24.08 -50.33 -15.78
N CYS A 13 -24.75 -49.21 -16.09
CA CYS A 13 -24.08 -47.98 -16.49
C CYS A 13 -23.45 -47.29 -15.28
N VAL A 14 -22.13 -47.36 -15.18
CA VAL A 14 -21.37 -46.54 -14.21
C VAL A 14 -21.21 -45.15 -14.79
N VAL A 15 -21.95 -44.16 -14.24
CA VAL A 15 -21.79 -42.75 -14.55
C VAL A 15 -20.69 -42.23 -13.67
N THR A 16 -19.49 -42.03 -14.22
CA THR A 16 -18.37 -41.35 -13.54
C THR A 16 -18.61 -39.85 -13.54
N LEU A 17 -19.03 -39.28 -12.40
CA LEU A 17 -19.03 -37.82 -12.19
C LEU A 17 -17.58 -37.36 -12.09
N VAL A 18 -17.06 -36.75 -13.15
CA VAL A 18 -15.83 -35.96 -13.10
C VAL A 18 -16.17 -34.61 -12.47
N ALA A 19 -15.95 -34.49 -11.17
CA ALA A 19 -16.00 -33.19 -10.49
C ALA A 19 -14.86 -32.34 -11.04
N GLY A 20 -15.18 -31.40 -11.95
CA GLY A 20 -14.25 -30.40 -12.46
C GLY A 20 -13.85 -29.45 -11.34
N LEU A 21 -12.68 -29.67 -10.76
CA LEU A 21 -12.00 -28.66 -9.94
C LEU A 21 -11.60 -27.50 -10.87
N GLY A 22 -12.52 -26.56 -11.09
CA GLY A 22 -12.19 -25.28 -11.71
C GLY A 22 -11.12 -24.58 -10.86
N PRO A 23 -10.15 -23.86 -11.48
CA PRO A 23 -9.20 -23.08 -10.71
C PRO A 23 -9.99 -22.08 -9.84
N ALA A 24 -9.93 -22.24 -8.53
CA ALA A 24 -10.39 -21.23 -7.60
C ALA A 24 -9.58 -19.97 -7.94
N LEU A 25 -10.22 -18.96 -8.52
CA LEU A 25 -9.62 -17.63 -8.66
C LEU A 25 -9.25 -17.21 -7.24
N ALA A 26 -7.95 -17.23 -6.94
CA ALA A 26 -7.44 -16.72 -5.68
C ALA A 26 -7.92 -15.27 -5.57
N ALA A 27 -8.87 -15.00 -4.68
CA ALA A 27 -9.26 -13.65 -4.36
C ALA A 27 -7.98 -12.93 -3.98
N ASP A 28 -7.68 -11.82 -4.65
CA ASP A 28 -6.48 -11.03 -4.37
C ASP A 28 -6.45 -10.71 -2.87
N GLN A 29 -5.55 -11.40 -2.16
CA GLN A 29 -5.47 -11.24 -0.72
C GLN A 29 -4.98 -9.84 -0.42
N VAL A 30 -5.64 -9.17 0.51
CA VAL A 30 -5.21 -7.85 0.98
C VAL A 30 -3.85 -8.01 1.68
N PRO A 31 -2.80 -7.33 1.22
CA PRO A 31 -1.49 -7.41 1.83
C PRO A 31 -1.52 -6.96 3.30
N ASN A 32 -0.80 -7.66 4.16
CA ASN A 32 -0.61 -7.21 5.54
C ASN A 32 0.49 -6.14 5.58
N LEU A 33 0.10 -4.91 5.93
CA LEU A 33 1.02 -3.76 6.03
C LEU A 33 1.58 -3.56 7.44
N LYS A 34 1.06 -4.23 8.48
CA LYS A 34 1.51 -4.03 9.87
C LYS A 34 3.02 -4.19 10.02
N GLY A 35 3.63 -3.29 10.79
CA GLY A 35 5.07 -3.25 11.04
C GLY A 35 5.69 -1.95 10.55
N LYS A 36 7.02 -1.95 10.44
CA LYS A 36 7.78 -0.77 10.07
C LYS A 36 8.28 -0.85 8.62
N TRP A 37 8.25 0.29 7.97
CA TRP A 37 8.72 0.52 6.62
C TRP A 37 9.68 1.69 6.65
N ALA A 38 10.91 1.53 6.19
CA ALA A 38 11.94 2.53 6.31
C ALA A 38 12.66 2.77 4.99
N GLY A 39 13.10 4.01 4.77
CA GLY A 39 13.86 4.43 3.61
C GLY A 39 14.14 5.92 3.61
N LYS A 40 14.54 6.42 2.46
CA LYS A 40 14.81 7.83 2.24
C LYS A 40 13.63 8.52 1.56
N THR A 41 13.47 9.77 1.87
CA THR A 41 12.57 10.68 1.16
C THR A 41 13.38 11.81 0.53
N HIS A 42 13.11 12.09 -0.75
CA HIS A 42 13.70 13.17 -1.53
C HIS A 42 12.64 14.23 -1.74
N THR A 43 12.91 15.43 -1.25
CA THR A 43 11.91 16.47 -1.13
C THR A 43 12.32 17.74 -1.85
N ILE A 44 11.36 18.35 -2.52
CA ILE A 44 11.43 19.71 -3.07
C ILE A 44 10.41 20.59 -2.34
N VAL A 45 10.86 21.75 -1.85
CA VAL A 45 10.03 22.68 -1.06
C VAL A 45 10.16 24.08 -1.60
N ALA A 46 9.04 24.78 -1.72
CA ALA A 46 8.98 26.21 -1.95
C ALA A 46 8.11 26.89 -0.87
N GLY A 47 8.52 28.04 -0.39
CA GLY A 47 7.77 28.82 0.62
C GLY A 47 7.94 28.30 2.04
N VAL A 48 7.00 28.63 2.93
CA VAL A 48 7.03 28.28 4.36
C VAL A 48 6.18 27.04 4.61
N ALA A 49 6.80 25.89 4.75
CA ALA A 49 6.12 24.63 5.05
C ALA A 49 6.42 24.14 6.48
N PRO A 50 5.47 23.54 7.20
CA PRO A 50 5.72 22.88 8.48
C PRO A 50 6.85 21.85 8.35
N HIS A 51 7.54 21.57 9.44
CA HIS A 51 8.56 20.51 9.54
C HIS A 51 9.79 20.64 8.64
N TRP A 52 9.99 21.81 8.03
CA TRP A 52 11.13 22.10 7.17
C TRP A 52 11.93 23.30 7.69
N PRO A 53 13.25 23.38 7.43
CA PRO A 53 14.07 24.51 7.85
C PRO A 53 13.54 25.84 7.32
N SER A 54 13.85 26.93 8.00
CA SER A 54 13.39 28.27 7.63
C SER A 54 13.83 28.75 6.24
N ASN A 55 14.94 28.22 5.72
CA ASN A 55 15.44 28.54 4.37
C ASN A 55 15.01 27.46 3.36
N ARG A 56 13.78 27.52 2.92
CA ARG A 56 13.12 26.48 2.11
C ARG A 56 13.06 26.78 0.62
N GLY A 57 13.62 27.91 0.23
CA GLY A 57 13.62 28.34 -1.17
C GLY A 57 12.32 29.02 -1.61
N THR A 58 12.27 29.36 -2.87
CA THR A 58 11.13 29.97 -3.57
C THR A 58 10.70 29.08 -4.73
N PHE A 59 9.61 29.41 -5.42
CA PHE A 59 9.21 28.66 -6.62
C PHE A 59 10.24 28.76 -7.75
N ASP A 60 10.98 29.86 -7.87
CA ASP A 60 12.06 30.03 -8.86
C ASP A 60 13.36 29.31 -8.44
N LYS A 61 13.57 29.14 -7.15
CA LYS A 61 14.73 28.45 -6.58
C LYS A 61 14.32 27.63 -5.37
N PRO A 62 13.69 26.46 -5.57
CA PRO A 62 13.22 25.63 -4.47
C PRO A 62 14.35 25.02 -3.66
N GLY A 63 14.07 24.70 -2.41
CA GLY A 63 14.95 23.96 -1.54
C GLY A 63 14.87 22.45 -1.85
N LEU A 64 16.02 21.77 -1.84
CA LEU A 64 16.12 20.34 -2.03
C LEU A 64 16.62 19.70 -0.74
N PHE A 65 15.91 18.68 -0.26
CA PHE A 65 16.20 18.01 1.01
C PHE A 65 16.11 16.50 0.89
N GLU A 66 16.84 15.83 1.77
CA GLU A 66 16.73 14.39 2.00
C GLU A 66 16.55 14.15 3.50
N LYS A 67 15.63 13.26 3.86
CA LYS A 67 15.43 12.81 5.24
C LYS A 67 15.25 11.29 5.27
N ASP A 68 15.48 10.70 6.44
CA ASP A 68 15.02 9.35 6.70
C ASP A 68 13.52 9.37 7.01
N LEU A 69 12.80 8.39 6.47
CA LEU A 69 11.37 8.21 6.71
C LEU A 69 11.10 6.81 7.24
N VAL A 70 10.36 6.74 8.33
CA VAL A 70 9.81 5.50 8.87
C VAL A 70 8.30 5.61 8.94
N ILE A 71 7.59 4.72 8.27
CA ILE A 71 6.16 4.49 8.45
C ILE A 71 5.98 3.28 9.36
N GLU A 72 5.26 3.44 10.46
CA GLU A 72 4.86 2.36 11.36
C GLU A 72 3.35 2.16 11.28
N VAL A 73 2.93 1.10 10.58
CA VAL A 73 1.53 0.67 10.56
C VAL A 73 1.26 -0.14 11.82
N THR A 74 0.54 0.44 12.76
CA THR A 74 0.21 -0.20 14.03
C THR A 74 -1.02 -1.09 13.93
N ASN A 75 -1.97 -0.72 13.08
CA ASN A 75 -3.25 -1.41 12.91
C ASN A 75 -3.66 -1.51 11.45
N GLN A 76 -4.40 -2.57 11.13
CA GLN A 76 -5.00 -2.78 9.83
C GLN A 76 -6.28 -3.59 9.96
N GLU A 77 -7.34 -3.16 9.26
CA GLU A 77 -8.62 -3.84 9.15
C GLU A 77 -9.02 -3.91 7.67
N GLY A 78 -8.87 -5.10 7.09
CA GLY A 78 -9.00 -5.28 5.65
C GLY A 78 -8.03 -4.38 4.88
N ARG A 79 -8.56 -3.50 4.02
CA ARG A 79 -7.75 -2.56 3.22
C ARG A 79 -7.33 -1.30 3.99
N ARG A 80 -8.01 -0.97 5.09
CA ARG A 80 -7.78 0.25 5.89
C ARG A 80 -6.67 0.02 6.91
N PHE A 81 -5.76 0.96 7.04
CA PHE A 81 -4.65 0.90 7.98
C PHE A 81 -4.38 2.26 8.60
N TRP A 82 -3.73 2.26 9.78
CA TRP A 82 -3.34 3.49 10.46
C TRP A 82 -2.13 3.27 11.35
N GLY A 83 -1.50 4.38 11.71
CA GLY A 83 -0.28 4.38 12.50
C GLY A 83 0.35 5.76 12.55
N LYS A 84 1.66 5.80 12.38
CA LYS A 84 2.42 7.05 12.37
C LYS A 84 3.53 7.01 11.34
N GLN A 85 3.91 8.18 10.90
CA GLN A 85 5.13 8.40 10.13
C GLN A 85 6.11 9.24 10.94
N THR A 86 7.40 9.00 10.76
CA THR A 86 8.48 9.71 11.44
C THR A 86 9.53 10.11 10.43
N PHE A 87 9.79 11.40 10.36
CA PHE A 87 10.84 11.98 9.54
C PHE A 87 12.02 12.34 10.43
N SER A 88 13.25 12.02 10.02
CA SER A 88 14.46 12.41 10.71
C SER A 88 15.57 12.85 9.76
N GLY A 89 16.29 13.89 10.14
CA GLY A 89 17.40 14.46 9.36
C GLY A 89 17.79 15.84 9.84
N GLY A 90 19.05 16.20 9.68
CA GLY A 90 19.55 17.51 10.09
C GLY A 90 19.50 17.77 11.61
N GLY A 91 19.46 16.72 12.43
CA GLY A 91 19.36 16.84 13.90
C GLY A 91 17.92 16.99 14.41
N GLU A 92 16.92 16.96 13.54
CA GLU A 92 15.51 17.08 13.87
C GLU A 92 14.78 15.76 13.63
N GLN A 93 13.75 15.50 14.43
CA GLN A 93 12.83 14.40 14.25
C GLN A 93 11.40 14.88 14.46
N THR A 94 10.52 14.55 13.52
CA THR A 94 9.09 14.87 13.61
C THR A 94 8.29 13.60 13.41
N SER A 95 7.22 13.44 14.19
CA SER A 95 6.33 12.27 14.08
C SER A 95 4.88 12.72 13.97
N GLU A 96 4.13 12.13 13.06
CA GLU A 96 2.75 12.48 12.77
C GLU A 96 1.87 11.24 12.68
N PRO A 97 0.60 11.31 13.11
CA PRO A 97 -0.35 10.24 12.87
C PRO A 97 -0.71 10.16 11.37
N MET A 98 -1.06 8.97 10.94
CA MET A 98 -1.53 8.73 9.56
C MET A 98 -2.66 7.72 9.51
N ILE A 99 -3.50 7.84 8.50
CA ILE A 99 -4.51 6.87 8.11
C ILE A 99 -4.41 6.59 6.63
N GLY A 100 -4.74 5.36 6.19
CA GLY A 100 -4.63 5.02 4.78
C GLY A 100 -5.49 3.82 4.38
N GLU A 101 -5.52 3.60 3.07
CA GLU A 101 -6.24 2.50 2.46
C GLU A 101 -5.46 1.93 1.27
N LEU A 102 -5.53 0.59 1.13
CA LEU A 102 -5.13 -0.09 -0.09
C LEU A 102 -6.29 -0.07 -1.10
N THR A 103 -6.01 0.31 -2.32
CA THR A 103 -7.01 0.43 -3.39
C THR A 103 -6.54 -0.26 -4.66
N GLY A 104 -7.35 -0.19 -5.72
CA GLY A 104 -7.12 -0.95 -6.94
C GLY A 104 -7.64 -2.39 -6.86
N LYS A 105 -7.69 -3.07 -8.00
CA LYS A 105 -8.19 -4.45 -8.08
C LYS A 105 -7.25 -5.44 -7.39
N ASP A 106 -5.96 -5.17 -7.43
CA ASP A 106 -4.89 -6.00 -6.87
C ASP A 106 -4.45 -5.58 -5.46
N ASN A 107 -5.13 -4.60 -4.83
CA ASN A 107 -4.80 -4.08 -3.50
C ASN A 107 -3.35 -3.55 -3.38
N LYS A 108 -2.77 -3.01 -4.45
CA LYS A 108 -1.38 -2.53 -4.46
C LYS A 108 -1.24 -1.02 -4.50
N THR A 109 -2.30 -0.30 -4.83
CA THR A 109 -2.28 1.17 -4.74
C THR A 109 -2.46 1.58 -3.28
N VAL A 110 -1.55 2.40 -2.78
CA VAL A 110 -1.55 2.94 -1.42
C VAL A 110 -2.01 4.38 -1.49
N VAL A 111 -3.03 4.71 -0.71
CA VAL A 111 -3.47 6.09 -0.46
C VAL A 111 -3.39 6.33 1.04
N LEU A 112 -2.77 7.45 1.42
CA LEU A 112 -2.56 7.78 2.83
C LEU A 112 -2.68 9.30 3.02
N VAL A 113 -3.20 9.69 4.17
CA VAL A 113 -3.23 11.09 4.62
C VAL A 113 -2.64 11.21 6.01
N ASP A 114 -2.03 12.34 6.27
CA ASP A 114 -1.55 12.78 7.58
C ASP A 114 -2.24 14.09 7.99
N THR A 115 -1.60 14.90 8.83
CA THR A 115 -2.20 16.11 9.38
C THR A 115 -2.25 17.28 8.41
N ASP A 116 -1.43 17.31 7.37
CA ASP A 116 -1.29 18.47 6.48
C ASP A 116 -1.11 18.12 4.99
N GLY A 117 -1.09 16.83 4.63
CA GLY A 117 -0.93 16.41 3.25
C GLY A 117 -1.50 15.02 2.93
N PHE A 118 -1.19 14.57 1.75
CA PHE A 118 -1.59 13.25 1.28
C PHE A 118 -0.50 12.58 0.45
N LEU A 119 -0.49 11.25 0.49
CA LEU A 119 0.42 10.42 -0.27
C LEU A 119 -0.38 9.47 -1.15
N ASP A 120 0.12 9.23 -2.34
CA ASP A 120 -0.32 8.13 -3.19
C ASP A 120 0.88 7.38 -3.77
N GLY A 121 0.73 6.09 -3.95
CA GLY A 121 1.82 5.24 -4.39
C GLY A 121 1.44 3.79 -4.63
N GLN A 122 2.43 2.94 -4.64
CA GLN A 122 2.30 1.52 -4.97
C GLN A 122 3.04 0.65 -3.96
N LEU A 123 2.49 -0.54 -3.72
CA LEU A 123 3.13 -1.62 -2.97
C LEU A 123 3.54 -2.73 -3.95
N VAL A 124 4.83 -2.95 -4.12
CA VAL A 124 5.36 -4.00 -5.00
C VAL A 124 6.48 -4.75 -4.27
N ASN A 125 6.36 -6.07 -4.15
CA ASN A 125 7.42 -6.93 -3.59
C ASN A 125 8.01 -6.44 -2.26
N ASN A 126 7.16 -6.12 -1.28
CA ASN A 126 7.58 -5.56 0.01
C ASN A 126 8.33 -4.22 -0.07
N THR A 127 8.15 -3.49 -1.15
CA THR A 127 8.60 -2.12 -1.32
C THR A 127 7.38 -1.22 -1.50
N MET A 128 7.31 -0.16 -0.73
CA MET A 128 6.28 0.86 -0.83
C MET A 128 6.91 2.12 -1.43
N THR A 129 6.50 2.48 -2.64
CA THR A 129 6.91 3.72 -3.30
C THR A 129 5.75 4.68 -3.33
N PHE A 130 5.96 5.92 -2.91
CA PHE A 130 4.90 6.94 -2.93
C PHE A 130 5.47 8.34 -3.00
N CYS A 131 4.62 9.29 -3.38
CA CYS A 131 4.93 10.71 -3.29
C CYS A 131 3.92 11.42 -2.39
N TYR A 132 4.43 12.11 -1.39
CA TYR A 132 3.71 13.07 -0.56
C TYR A 132 3.49 14.36 -1.33
N LYS A 133 2.34 14.97 -1.13
CA LYS A 133 1.95 16.22 -1.76
C LYS A 133 1.25 17.11 -0.74
N GLN A 134 1.75 18.30 -0.58
CA GLN A 134 1.14 19.37 0.19
C GLN A 134 1.10 20.62 -0.67
N ALA A 135 -0.10 21.15 -0.93
CA ALA A 135 -0.28 22.41 -1.61
C ALA A 135 -0.66 23.46 -0.58
N GLY A 136 0.10 24.56 -0.57
CA GLY A 136 0.13 25.44 0.56
C GLY A 136 -0.96 26.42 0.70
N GLY A 137 -2.13 26.30 0.88
CA GLY A 137 -3.14 27.24 1.41
C GLY A 137 -2.66 28.70 1.59
N ARG A 138 -2.87 29.26 2.77
CA ARG A 138 -2.53 30.66 3.09
C ARG A 138 -1.03 30.96 3.20
N THR A 139 -0.16 29.95 3.21
CA THR A 139 1.28 30.12 3.47
C THR A 139 2.10 30.12 2.19
N GLU A 140 1.47 30.06 1.01
CA GLU A 140 2.16 30.01 -0.29
C GLU A 140 3.32 29.01 -0.30
N SER A 141 3.12 27.85 0.34
CA SER A 141 4.11 26.78 0.40
C SER A 141 3.67 25.59 -0.43
N SER A 142 4.61 24.90 -0.99
CA SER A 142 4.36 23.63 -1.67
C SER A 142 5.46 22.64 -1.36
N VAL A 143 5.06 21.40 -1.11
CA VAL A 143 5.99 20.29 -0.84
C VAL A 143 5.64 19.11 -1.74
N VAL A 144 6.64 18.57 -2.39
CA VAL A 144 6.58 17.24 -3.00
C VAL A 144 7.73 16.41 -2.45
N SER A 145 7.43 15.24 -1.95
CA SER A 145 8.40 14.38 -1.30
C SER A 145 8.17 12.93 -1.71
N CYS A 146 9.08 12.35 -2.50
CA CYS A 146 8.96 10.98 -2.99
C CYS A 146 9.89 10.05 -2.23
N SER A 147 9.39 8.85 -1.91
CA SER A 147 10.06 7.87 -1.05
C SER A 147 9.96 6.46 -1.60
N GLU A 148 11.00 5.68 -1.33
CA GLU A 148 10.99 4.23 -1.47
C GLU A 148 11.29 3.62 -0.10
N LEU A 149 10.32 2.91 0.45
CA LEU A 149 10.43 2.27 1.76
C LEU A 149 10.41 0.76 1.61
N LYS A 150 11.29 0.10 2.36
CA LYS A 150 11.32 -1.36 2.49
C LYS A 150 10.84 -1.76 3.88
N ARG A 151 10.17 -2.90 3.93
CA ARG A 151 9.77 -3.47 5.22
C ARG A 151 11.03 -3.80 6.02
N THR A 152 11.07 -3.33 7.27
CA THR A 152 12.12 -3.71 8.22
C THR A 152 11.73 -4.99 8.97
N PRO A 153 12.70 -5.79 9.37
CA PRO A 153 12.45 -6.96 10.19
C PRO A 153 11.73 -6.69 11.51
#